data_a9a24664d7f1ff7e4d411da391577744
#
_entry.id   a9a24664d7f1ff7e4d411da391577744
#
_cell.length_a   1.000
_cell.length_b   1.000
_cell.length_c   1.000
_cell.angle_alpha   90.00
_cell.angle_beta   90.00
_cell.angle_gamma   90.00
#
_symmetry.space_group_name_H-M   'P 1'
#
loop_
_entity.id
_entity.type
_entity.pdbx_description
1 polymer ?
#
loop_
_entity_poly.entity_id
_entity_poly.type
_entity_poly.pdbx_seq_one_letter_code
_entity_poly.pdbx_strand_id
1 'polypeptide(L)' 'MKNKHLNKIKGDFGEELACKFLRDNGYEILTRNYKNYFGEIDIIAKYKRQIIFIE' A
#
# COMPACT_ATOMS: atom_id res chain seq x y z
N MET A 1 0.40 11.50 -8.06
CA MET A 1 0.84 11.43 -8.32
C MET A 1 1.52 11.26 -8.78
N LYS A 2 1.55 11.23 -9.00
CA LYS A 2 2.17 11.20 -9.63
C LYS A 2 3.34 11.07 -9.96
N ASN A 3 3.83 11.04 -9.57
CA ASN A 3 5.22 11.08 -9.91
C ASN A 3 5.82 9.72 -9.63
N LYS A 4 5.64 8.86 -10.56
CA LYS A 4 6.05 7.49 -10.38
C LYS A 4 7.54 7.33 -10.14
N HIS A 5 8.32 8.17 -10.81
CA HIS A 5 9.76 8.09 -10.67
C HIS A 5 10.18 8.35 -9.22
N LEU A 6 9.64 9.39 -8.65
CA LEU A 6 9.93 9.72 -7.26
C LEU A 6 9.39 8.65 -6.34
N ASN A 7 8.22 8.16 -6.64
CA ASN A 7 7.65 7.12 -5.81
C ASN A 7 8.54 5.89 -5.78
N LYS A 8 9.15 5.59 -6.91
CA LYS A 8 10.01 4.43 -6.95
C LYS A 8 11.25 4.63 -6.12
N ILE A 9 11.81 5.80 -6.18
CA ILE A 9 13.02 6.10 -5.41
C ILE A 9 12.74 6.06 -3.93
N LYS A 10 11.60 6.56 -3.52
CA LYS A 10 11.24 6.61 -2.12
C LYS A 10 10.29 5.49 -1.74
N GLY A 11 10.11 4.56 -2.65
CA GLY A 11 9.05 3.59 -2.51
C GLY A 11 9.05 2.81 -1.23
N ASP A 12 10.20 2.24 -0.89
CA ASP A 12 10.26 1.40 0.31
C ASP A 12 9.97 2.19 1.56
N PHE A 13 10.58 3.36 1.66
CA PHE A 13 10.39 4.20 2.83
C PHE A 13 8.97 4.74 2.90
N GLY A 14 8.46 5.22 1.76
CA GLY A 14 7.11 5.75 1.72
C GLY A 14 6.09 4.67 2.00
N GLU A 15 6.33 3.48 1.50
CA GLU A 15 5.42 2.37 1.73
C GLU A 15 5.41 1.96 3.20
N GLU A 16 6.57 1.99 3.84
CA GLU A 16 6.65 1.70 5.26
C GLU A 16 5.87 2.71 6.08
N LEU A 17 6.01 3.98 5.73
CA LEU A 17 5.27 5.02 6.42
C LEU A 17 3.78 4.86 6.22
N ALA A 18 3.39 4.52 5.00
CA ALA A 18 1.97 4.32 4.71
C ALA A 18 1.42 3.16 5.51
N CYS A 19 2.16 2.07 5.59
CA CYS A 19 1.72 0.93 6.35
C CYS A 19 1.60 1.26 7.84
N LYS A 20 2.58 2.00 8.36
CA LYS A 20 2.52 2.39 9.75
C LYS A 20 1.30 3.27 10.02
N PHE A 21 1.06 4.22 9.12
CA PHE A 21 -0.08 5.11 9.27
C PHE A 21 -1.38 4.31 9.26
N LEU A 22 -1.48 3.37 8.34
CA LEU A 22 -2.68 2.56 8.25
C LEU A 22 -2.89 1.72 9.49
N ARG A 23 -1.83 1.07 9.97
CA ARG A 23 -1.94 0.28 11.18
C ARG A 23 -2.33 1.13 12.37
N ASP A 24 -1.75 2.33 12.47
CA ASP A 24 -2.06 3.22 13.58
C ASP A 24 -3.51 3.66 13.55
N ASN A 25 -4.14 3.57 12.38
CA ASN A 25 -5.53 3.96 12.22
C ASN A 25 -6.47 2.75 12.13
N GLY A 26 -6.01 1.60 12.56
CA GLY A 26 -6.90 0.45 12.68
C GLY A 26 -6.97 -0.46 11.47
N TYR A 27 -6.13 -0.23 10.48
CA TYR A 27 -6.09 -1.09 9.30
C TYR A 27 -5.18 -2.27 9.53
N GLU A 28 -5.53 -3.37 8.95
CA GLU A 28 -4.68 -4.56 8.95
C GLU A 28 -4.05 -4.69 7.58
N ILE A 29 -2.72 -4.76 7.52
CA ILE A 29 -2.03 -4.90 6.26
C ILE A 29 -2.03 -6.37 5.86
N LEU A 30 -2.71 -6.68 4.77
CA LEU A 30 -2.82 -8.06 4.32
C LEU A 30 -1.66 -8.46 3.45
N THR A 31 -1.25 -7.58 2.55
CA THR A 31 -0.10 -7.86 1.72
C THR A 31 0.42 -6.57 1.14
N ARG A 32 1.65 -6.60 0.70
CA ARG A 32 2.33 -5.46 0.09
C ARG A 32 2.94 -5.89 -1.22
N ASN A 33 3.06 -4.94 -2.15
CA ASN A 33 3.71 -5.21 -3.43
C ASN A 33 3.07 -6.37 -4.16
N TYR A 34 1.75 -6.39 -4.15
CA TYR A 34 1.03 -7.45 -4.81
C TYR A 34 1.08 -7.27 -6.32
N LYS A 35 1.44 -8.32 -7.02
CA LYS A 35 1.52 -8.27 -8.48
C LYS A 35 0.81 -9.48 -9.06
N ASN A 36 0.14 -9.25 -10.17
CA ASN A 36 -0.44 -10.36 -10.89
C ASN A 36 -0.49 -9.99 -12.36
N TYR A 37 -1.15 -10.86 -13.11
CA TYR A 37 -1.25 -10.70 -14.54
C TYR A 37 -1.87 -9.37 -14.93
N PHE A 38 -2.78 -8.86 -14.12
CA PHE A 38 -3.54 -7.65 -14.46
C PHE A 38 -2.93 -6.38 -13.94
N GLY A 39 -1.92 -6.45 -13.10
CA GLY A 39 -1.31 -5.23 -12.61
C GLY A 39 -0.70 -5.38 -11.24
N GLU A 40 -0.44 -4.23 -10.64
CA GLU A 40 0.22 -4.16 -9.34
C GLU A 40 -0.63 -3.36 -8.37
N ILE A 41 -0.59 -3.76 -7.11
CA ILE A 41 -1.23 -3.02 -6.05
C ILE A 41 -0.21 -2.90 -4.93
N ASP A 42 0.03 -1.69 -4.48
CA ASP A 42 1.09 -1.44 -3.50
C ASP A 42 0.75 -2.01 -2.14
N ILE A 43 -0.46 -1.82 -1.70
CA ILE A 43 -0.87 -2.28 -0.38
C ILE A 43 -2.29 -2.79 -0.46
N ILE A 44 -2.52 -3.94 0.13
CA ILE A 44 -3.87 -4.45 0.31
C ILE A 44 -4.10 -4.49 1.81
N ALA A 45 -5.11 -3.77 2.26
CA ALA A 45 -5.38 -3.64 3.68
C ALA A 45 -6.84 -3.96 3.97
N LYS A 46 -7.10 -4.25 5.22
CA LYS A 46 -8.44 -4.53 5.67
C LYS A 46 -8.80 -3.57 6.79
N TYR A 47 -9.96 -2.98 6.70
CA TYR A 47 -10.47 -2.11 7.74
C TYR A 47 -11.87 -2.56 8.09
N LYS A 48 -12.03 -3.02 9.32
CA LYS A 48 -13.30 -3.58 9.75
C LYS A 48 -13.65 -4.73 8.82
N ARG A 49 -14.65 -4.60 8.00
CA ARG A 49 -15.06 -5.68 7.10
C ARG A 49 -14.82 -5.35 5.64
N GLN A 50 -14.00 -4.36 5.39
CA GLN A 50 -13.75 -3.92 4.03
C GLN A 50 -12.32 -4.17 3.64
N ILE A 51 -12.14 -4.59 2.40
CA ILE A 51 -10.81 -4.76 1.83
C ILE A 51 -10.52 -3.52 1.00
N ILE A 52 -9.36 -2.93 1.21
CA ILE A 52 -8.98 -1.69 0.57
C ILE A 52 -7.71 -1.90 -0.22
N PHE A 53 -7.74 -1.50 -1.48
CA PHE A 53 -6.59 -1.61 -2.37
C PHE A 53 -5.98 -0.23 -2.54
N ILE A 54 -4.70 -0.10 -2.28
CA ILE A 54 -4.00 1.16 -2.35
C ILE A 54 -2.88 1.05 -3.37
N GLU A 55 -2.92 1.94 -4.35
CA GLU A 55 -1.90 1.99 -5.39
C GLU A 55 -1.07 3.23 -5.26
#